data_057b8882f1caf49908dcd96c0f04c640
#
_entry.id   057b8882f1caf49908dcd96c0f04c640
#
_cell.length_a   1.000
_cell.length_b   1.000
_cell.length_c   1.000
_cell.angle_alpha   90.00
_cell.angle_beta   90.00
_cell.angle_gamma   90.00
#
_symmetry.space_group_name_H-M   'P 1'
#
loop_
_entity.id
_entity.type
_entity.pdbx_description
1 polymer ?
#
loop_
_entity_poly.entity_id
_entity_poly.type
_entity_poly.pdbx_seq_one_letter_code
_entity_poly.pdbx_strand_id
1 'polypeptide(L)'
;MKHLFKKEVGWFLKKNSLDGFSFDGLLLFLNALSVKVDKQFLILTKNSLLTKKIYKHLRLLKSAVLYYPEQPDSQTLPGFQTTHNLIRSHALIGLYSGSSVCISTKLAAKAKTINNKTGLKNIAVSVNQVIDRDYFCKKVSSFGFLSVDFVYSPGEMSVRGDIVDVF
;
A
#
# COMPACT_ATOMS: atom_id res chain seq x y z
N MET A 1 25.83 -4.35 2.39
CA MET A 1 24.73 -5.24 2.00
C MET A 1 24.59 -5.54 0.51
N LYS A 2 25.21 -4.78 -0.41
CA LYS A 2 25.12 -5.02 -1.89
C LYS A 2 25.65 -6.36 -2.40
N HIS A 3 26.45 -7.08 -1.63
CA HIS A 3 27.06 -8.35 -2.04
C HIS A 3 26.43 -9.59 -1.39
N LEU A 4 25.57 -9.40 -0.38
CA LEU A 4 24.87 -10.50 0.28
C LEU A 4 23.89 -11.15 -0.71
N PHE A 5 23.85 -12.48 -0.73
CA PHE A 5 22.98 -13.27 -1.61
C PHE A 5 23.17 -13.05 -3.13
N LYS A 6 24.34 -12.64 -3.57
CA LYS A 6 24.61 -12.44 -5.01
C LYS A 6 24.46 -13.72 -5.84
N LYS A 7 24.89 -14.86 -5.28
CA LYS A 7 24.78 -16.19 -5.91
C LYS A 7 23.32 -16.68 -5.89
N GLU A 8 22.64 -16.55 -4.76
CA GLU A 8 21.26 -16.99 -4.54
C GLU A 8 20.29 -16.22 -5.44
N VAL A 9 20.45 -14.90 -5.56
CA VAL A 9 19.66 -14.09 -6.50
C VAL A 9 19.92 -14.51 -7.94
N GLY A 10 21.17 -14.72 -8.32
CA GLY A 10 21.52 -15.20 -9.66
C GLY A 10 20.94 -16.59 -9.97
N TRP A 11 20.97 -17.48 -8.99
CA TRP A 11 20.40 -18.83 -9.12
C TRP A 11 18.86 -18.80 -9.17
N PHE A 12 18.21 -17.99 -8.31
CA PHE A 12 16.76 -17.79 -8.33
C PHE A 12 16.26 -17.27 -9.68
N LEU A 13 16.95 -16.28 -10.25
CA LEU A 13 16.58 -15.73 -11.57
C LEU A 13 16.68 -16.76 -12.71
N LYS A 14 17.45 -17.84 -12.51
CA LYS A 14 17.57 -18.94 -13.48
C LYS A 14 16.56 -20.07 -13.23
N LYS A 15 16.35 -20.45 -11.97
CA LYS A 15 15.56 -21.65 -11.59
C LYS A 15 14.17 -21.34 -11.06
N ASN A 16 13.86 -20.08 -10.72
CA ASN A 16 12.58 -19.63 -10.18
C ASN A 16 12.13 -20.33 -8.88
N SER A 17 13.02 -21.00 -8.16
CA SER A 17 12.74 -21.63 -6.87
C SER A 17 13.93 -21.56 -5.94
N LEU A 18 13.65 -21.45 -4.64
CA LEU A 18 14.62 -21.43 -3.55
C LEU A 18 14.04 -22.12 -2.32
N ASP A 19 14.84 -22.95 -1.67
CA ASP A 19 14.48 -23.65 -0.46
C ASP A 19 15.50 -23.38 0.66
N GLY A 20 15.18 -23.74 1.89
CA GLY A 20 16.11 -23.75 3.01
C GLY A 20 16.39 -22.40 3.68
N PHE A 21 15.61 -21.35 3.39
CA PHE A 21 15.74 -20.08 4.12
C PHE A 21 15.07 -20.12 5.48
N SER A 22 15.79 -19.62 6.49
CA SER A 22 15.14 -19.12 7.71
C SER A 22 14.28 -17.89 7.37
N PHE A 23 13.37 -17.50 8.27
CA PHE A 23 12.55 -16.30 8.07
C PHE A 23 13.39 -15.04 7.83
N ASP A 24 14.42 -14.83 8.64
CA ASP A 24 15.31 -13.68 8.51
C ASP A 24 16.16 -13.73 7.24
N GLY A 25 16.64 -14.92 6.89
CA GLY A 25 17.34 -15.16 5.61
C GLY A 25 16.47 -14.83 4.40
N LEU A 26 15.18 -15.20 4.45
CA LEU A 26 14.21 -14.85 3.41
C LEU A 26 14.04 -13.32 3.30
N LEU A 27 13.92 -12.60 4.40
CA LEU A 27 13.77 -11.14 4.39
C LEU A 27 15.00 -10.44 3.79
N LEU A 28 16.19 -10.86 4.18
CA LEU A 28 17.44 -10.33 3.63
C LEU A 28 17.56 -10.64 2.14
N PHE A 29 17.18 -11.85 1.72
CA PHE A 29 17.14 -12.23 0.32
C PHE A 29 16.16 -11.36 -0.50
N LEU A 30 14.92 -11.18 -0.02
CA LEU A 30 13.91 -10.33 -0.66
C LEU A 30 14.37 -8.86 -0.77
N ASN A 31 15.03 -8.35 0.26
CA ASN A 31 15.63 -7.02 0.22
C ASN A 31 16.74 -6.95 -0.83
N ALA A 32 17.67 -7.91 -0.86
CA ALA A 32 18.75 -7.97 -1.85
C ALA A 32 18.22 -8.12 -3.28
N LEU A 33 17.18 -8.94 -3.49
CA LEU A 33 16.50 -9.12 -4.78
C LEU A 33 15.90 -7.79 -5.26
N SER A 34 15.19 -7.07 -4.41
CA SER A 34 14.53 -5.81 -4.76
C SER A 34 15.50 -4.66 -5.05
N VAL A 35 16.74 -4.75 -4.58
CA VAL A 35 17.80 -3.77 -4.89
C VAL A 35 18.50 -4.11 -6.20
N LYS A 36 18.62 -5.42 -6.52
CA LYS A 36 19.40 -5.88 -7.67
C LYS A 36 18.59 -5.87 -8.97
N VAL A 37 17.30 -6.07 -8.88
CA VAL A 37 16.41 -6.19 -10.04
C VAL A 37 15.56 -4.95 -10.13
N ASP A 38 15.71 -4.19 -11.20
CA ASP A 38 14.91 -3.00 -11.48
C ASP A 38 13.54 -3.39 -12.06
N LYS A 39 12.76 -4.09 -11.22
CA LYS A 39 11.39 -4.54 -11.54
C LYS A 39 10.50 -4.47 -10.30
N GLN A 40 9.21 -4.39 -10.53
CA GLN A 40 8.22 -4.53 -9.46
C GLN A 40 8.07 -6.00 -9.06
N PHE A 41 7.96 -6.25 -7.75
CA PHE A 41 7.73 -7.57 -7.19
C PHE A 41 6.39 -7.60 -6.46
N LEU A 42 5.58 -8.59 -6.78
CA LEU A 42 4.42 -8.97 -6.00
C LEU A 42 4.75 -10.23 -5.21
N ILE A 43 4.87 -10.09 -3.89
CA ILE A 43 5.14 -11.21 -2.99
C ILE A 43 3.80 -11.73 -2.48
N LEU A 44 3.46 -12.97 -2.86
CA LEU A 44 2.24 -13.63 -2.44
C LEU A 44 2.51 -14.62 -1.30
N THR A 45 1.78 -14.48 -0.22
CA THR A 45 1.87 -15.36 0.95
C THR A 45 0.63 -16.25 1.10
N LYS A 46 0.71 -17.23 2.00
CA LYS A 46 -0.37 -18.18 2.26
C LYS A 46 -1.54 -17.56 3.03
N ASN A 47 -1.26 -16.63 3.95
CA ASN A 47 -2.27 -16.04 4.83
C ASN A 47 -1.90 -14.61 5.26
N SER A 48 -2.87 -13.89 5.78
CA SER A 48 -2.73 -12.49 6.18
C SER A 48 -1.76 -12.27 7.35
N LEU A 49 -1.61 -13.25 8.26
CA LEU A 49 -0.68 -13.15 9.38
C LEU A 49 0.77 -13.13 8.90
N LEU A 50 1.12 -14.06 8.00
CA LEU A 50 2.45 -14.12 7.37
C LEU A 50 2.71 -12.87 6.52
N THR A 51 1.71 -12.39 5.78
CA THR A 51 1.80 -11.14 5.00
C THR A 51 2.19 -9.97 5.90
N LYS A 52 1.47 -9.76 7.00
CA LYS A 52 1.73 -8.69 7.96
C LYS A 52 3.12 -8.82 8.58
N LYS A 53 3.53 -10.04 8.93
CA LYS A 53 4.84 -10.31 9.52
C LYS A 53 5.96 -9.94 8.54
N ILE A 54 5.91 -10.41 7.30
CA ILE A 54 6.91 -10.08 6.27
C ILE A 54 6.90 -8.57 5.99
N TYR A 55 5.73 -7.95 5.83
CA TYR A 55 5.60 -6.51 5.60
C TYR A 55 6.28 -5.68 6.70
N LYS A 56 5.97 -5.96 7.98
CA LYS A 56 6.55 -5.23 9.11
C LYS A 56 8.07 -5.29 9.11
N HIS A 57 8.64 -6.47 8.93
CA HIS A 57 10.09 -6.65 8.99
C HIS A 57 10.79 -6.12 7.73
N LEU A 58 10.22 -6.35 6.56
CA LEU A 58 10.82 -5.86 5.31
C LEU A 58 10.80 -4.33 5.24
N ARG A 59 9.76 -3.69 5.80
CA ARG A 59 9.68 -2.22 5.91
C ARG A 59 10.79 -1.61 6.76
N LEU A 60 11.34 -2.34 7.74
CA LEU A 60 12.49 -1.90 8.52
C LEU A 60 13.78 -1.87 7.68
N LEU A 61 13.87 -2.73 6.68
CA LEU A 61 15.03 -2.82 5.79
C LEU A 61 14.89 -1.90 4.56
N LYS A 62 13.67 -1.59 4.17
CA LYS A 62 13.35 -0.83 2.96
C LYS A 62 12.09 0.02 3.16
N SER A 63 12.20 1.32 2.92
CA SER A 63 11.08 2.26 3.12
C SER A 63 9.91 2.10 2.14
N ALA A 64 10.18 1.73 0.89
CA ALA A 64 9.18 1.65 -0.18
C ALA A 64 8.60 0.22 -0.34
N VAL A 65 8.02 -0.30 0.74
CA VAL A 65 7.30 -1.59 0.72
C VAL A 65 5.81 -1.32 0.89
N LEU A 66 5.00 -1.89 0.00
CA LEU A 66 3.55 -1.77 0.02
C LEU A 66 2.90 -3.01 0.61
N TYR A 67 1.80 -2.81 1.31
CA TYR A 67 0.96 -3.88 1.83
C TYR A 67 -0.42 -3.80 1.20
N TYR A 68 -0.84 -4.89 0.56
CA TYR A 68 -2.16 -5.00 -0.05
C TYR A 68 -2.97 -6.07 0.70
N PRO A 69 -3.83 -5.68 1.67
CA PRO A 69 -4.60 -6.61 2.50
C PRO A 69 -5.78 -7.22 1.78
N GLU A 70 -6.30 -8.32 2.34
CA GLU A 70 -7.60 -8.87 1.98
C GLU A 70 -8.71 -7.87 2.29
N GLN A 71 -9.80 -7.93 1.54
CA GLN A 71 -11.00 -7.19 1.92
C GLN A 71 -11.57 -7.81 3.20
N PRO A 72 -11.99 -7.00 4.17
CA PRO A 72 -12.72 -7.52 5.31
C PRO A 72 -14.06 -8.11 4.84
N ASP A 73 -14.51 -9.14 5.52
CA ASP A 73 -15.84 -9.70 5.29
C ASP A 73 -16.90 -8.61 5.50
N SER A 74 -18.02 -8.73 4.78
CA SER A 74 -19.13 -7.76 4.81
C SER A 74 -19.74 -7.52 6.22
N GLN A 75 -19.41 -8.36 7.19
CA GLN A 75 -19.83 -8.27 8.58
C GLN A 75 -18.90 -7.45 9.48
N THR A 76 -17.80 -6.90 8.96
CA THR A 76 -16.91 -6.04 9.76
C THR A 76 -17.58 -4.71 10.08
N LEU A 77 -17.36 -4.26 11.32
CA LEU A 77 -17.90 -2.99 11.83
C LEU A 77 -17.60 -1.81 10.90
N PRO A 78 -18.56 -0.87 10.74
CA PRO A 78 -18.33 0.38 10.04
C PRO A 78 -17.06 1.08 10.60
N GLY A 79 -16.20 1.61 9.73
CA GLY A 79 -14.91 2.18 10.11
C GLY A 79 -13.72 1.26 9.83
N PHE A 80 -13.78 -0.04 10.17
CA PHE A 80 -12.73 -0.99 9.80
C PHE A 80 -12.60 -1.18 8.28
N GLN A 81 -13.72 -1.16 7.57
CA GLN A 81 -13.75 -1.24 6.11
C GLN A 81 -13.03 -0.05 5.46
N THR A 82 -13.19 1.14 6.03
CA THR A 82 -12.56 2.37 5.52
C THR A 82 -11.04 2.26 5.59
N THR A 83 -10.48 1.84 6.73
CA THR A 83 -9.03 1.68 6.91
C THR A 83 -8.44 0.65 5.94
N HIS A 84 -9.11 -0.50 5.73
CA HIS A 84 -8.65 -1.50 4.77
C HIS A 84 -8.66 -0.97 3.33
N ASN A 85 -9.71 -0.26 2.95
CA ASN A 85 -9.84 0.32 1.61
C ASN A 85 -8.75 1.37 1.35
N LEU A 86 -8.41 2.18 2.36
CA LEU A 86 -7.34 3.16 2.27
C LEU A 86 -5.97 2.50 2.10
N ILE A 87 -5.66 1.47 2.89
CA ILE A 87 -4.41 0.72 2.75
C ILE A 87 -4.32 0.10 1.35
N ARG A 88 -5.41 -0.47 0.84
CA ARG A 88 -5.47 -1.02 -0.53
C ARG A 88 -5.28 0.06 -1.59
N SER A 89 -5.95 1.20 -1.47
CA SER A 89 -5.80 2.34 -2.38
C SER A 89 -4.38 2.89 -2.38
N HIS A 90 -3.78 3.08 -1.19
CA HIS A 90 -2.39 3.49 -1.05
C HIS A 90 -1.43 2.51 -1.73
N ALA A 91 -1.65 1.20 -1.56
CA ALA A 91 -0.81 0.19 -2.21
C ALA A 91 -0.95 0.24 -3.75
N LEU A 92 -2.16 0.44 -4.28
CA LEU A 92 -2.39 0.57 -5.72
C LEU A 92 -1.73 1.84 -6.27
N ILE A 93 -1.90 2.99 -5.61
CA ILE A 93 -1.23 4.24 -5.99
C ILE A 93 0.28 4.05 -6.03
N GLY A 94 0.86 3.44 -4.99
CA GLY A 94 2.29 3.16 -4.92
C GLY A 94 2.77 2.24 -6.05
N LEU A 95 2.01 1.20 -6.40
CA LEU A 95 2.34 0.32 -7.53
C LEU A 95 2.31 1.10 -8.86
N TYR A 96 1.31 1.95 -9.08
CA TYR A 96 1.23 2.78 -10.29
C TYR A 96 2.31 3.85 -10.35
N SER A 97 2.78 4.32 -9.20
CA SER A 97 3.90 5.28 -9.09
C SER A 97 5.27 4.61 -9.19
N GLY A 98 5.35 3.31 -9.46
CA GLY A 98 6.61 2.60 -9.66
C GLY A 98 7.26 2.02 -8.39
N SER A 99 6.54 1.95 -7.25
CA SER A 99 7.05 1.25 -6.06
C SER A 99 7.39 -0.20 -6.36
N SER A 100 8.57 -0.62 -5.89
CA SER A 100 9.18 -1.87 -6.36
C SER A 100 8.69 -3.14 -5.66
N VAL A 101 8.11 -3.07 -4.46
CA VAL A 101 7.73 -4.26 -3.69
C VAL A 101 6.33 -4.10 -3.11
N CYS A 102 5.44 -5.03 -3.42
CA CYS A 102 4.13 -5.16 -2.80
C CYS A 102 3.97 -6.56 -2.20
N ILE A 103 3.42 -6.62 -0.99
CA ILE A 103 3.16 -7.88 -0.29
C ILE A 103 1.66 -8.06 -0.11
N SER A 104 1.16 -9.23 -0.47
CA SER A 104 -0.26 -9.57 -0.44
C SER A 104 -0.49 -11.06 -0.17
N THR A 105 -1.73 -11.46 0.02
CA THR A 105 -2.13 -12.86 -0.06
C THR A 105 -2.60 -13.19 -1.49
N LYS A 106 -2.61 -14.49 -1.82
CA LYS A 106 -3.19 -14.98 -3.08
C LYS A 106 -4.65 -14.55 -3.24
N LEU A 107 -5.42 -14.57 -2.14
CA LEU A 107 -6.83 -14.20 -2.13
C LEU A 107 -7.03 -12.71 -2.42
N ALA A 108 -6.29 -11.86 -1.72
CA ALA A 108 -6.34 -10.42 -1.94
C ALA A 108 -5.94 -10.01 -3.36
N ALA A 109 -4.87 -10.63 -3.90
CA ALA A 109 -4.39 -10.34 -5.25
C ALA A 109 -5.37 -10.76 -6.36
N LYS A 110 -6.22 -11.76 -6.11
CA LYS A 110 -7.28 -12.20 -7.04
C LYS A 110 -8.57 -11.40 -6.92
N ALA A 111 -8.76 -10.65 -5.83
CA ALA A 111 -9.96 -9.87 -5.63
C ALA A 111 -10.08 -8.76 -6.68
N LYS A 112 -11.32 -8.46 -7.07
CA LYS A 112 -11.59 -7.33 -7.96
C LYS A 112 -11.04 -6.05 -7.38
N THR A 113 -10.38 -5.26 -8.21
CA THR A 113 -9.79 -3.98 -7.83
C THR A 113 -10.13 -2.91 -8.86
N ILE A 114 -9.89 -1.66 -8.50
CA ILE A 114 -10.17 -0.50 -9.35
C ILE A 114 -9.17 -0.48 -10.51
N ASN A 115 -9.68 -0.24 -11.72
CA ASN A 115 -8.84 -0.06 -12.89
C ASN A 115 -8.10 1.29 -12.81
N ASN A 116 -6.80 1.26 -13.09
CA ASN A 116 -5.91 2.42 -13.13
C ASN A 116 -6.48 3.62 -13.93
N LYS A 117 -7.13 3.35 -15.08
CA LYS A 117 -7.56 4.42 -16.00
C LYS A 117 -8.79 5.20 -15.53
N THR A 118 -9.58 4.68 -14.60
CA THR A 118 -10.89 5.24 -14.25
C THR A 118 -11.15 5.43 -12.75
N GLY A 119 -10.28 4.96 -11.86
CA GLY A 119 -10.69 4.73 -10.49
C GLY A 119 -9.90 5.42 -9.38
N LEU A 120 -8.67 5.85 -9.61
CA LEU A 120 -7.89 6.55 -8.59
C LEU A 120 -8.09 8.05 -8.75
N LYS A 121 -9.03 8.59 -7.98
CA LYS A 121 -9.23 10.02 -7.88
C LYS A 121 -8.17 10.59 -6.92
N ASN A 122 -7.53 11.68 -7.30
CA ASN A 122 -6.61 12.42 -6.46
C ASN A 122 -6.81 13.92 -6.59
N ILE A 123 -6.38 14.64 -5.59
CA ILE A 123 -6.17 16.07 -5.61
C ILE A 123 -4.81 16.34 -4.97
N ALA A 124 -3.95 17.08 -5.65
CA ALA A 124 -2.67 17.49 -5.12
C ALA A 124 -2.78 18.93 -4.62
N VAL A 125 -2.30 19.18 -3.42
CA VAL A 125 -2.26 20.51 -2.81
C VAL A 125 -0.83 20.76 -2.36
N SER A 126 -0.31 21.93 -2.69
CA SER A 126 1.05 22.35 -2.33
C SER A 126 1.02 23.46 -1.29
N VAL A 127 2.04 23.54 -0.46
CA VAL A 127 2.21 24.65 0.49
C VAL A 127 2.23 25.98 -0.28
N ASN A 128 1.53 26.98 0.24
CA ASN A 128 1.33 28.32 -0.38
C ASN A 128 0.49 28.31 -1.68
N GLN A 129 -0.16 27.23 -2.03
CA GLN A 129 -1.11 27.21 -3.12
C GLN A 129 -2.41 27.87 -2.71
N VAL A 130 -2.89 28.82 -3.51
CA VAL A 130 -4.24 29.38 -3.35
C VAL A 130 -5.23 28.39 -3.96
N ILE A 131 -6.18 27.95 -3.17
CA ILE A 131 -7.25 27.04 -3.60
C ILE A 131 -8.60 27.54 -3.10
N ASP A 132 -9.62 27.45 -3.93
CA ASP A 132 -10.99 27.75 -3.49
C ASP A 132 -11.46 26.65 -2.54
N ARG A 133 -11.92 27.08 -1.34
CA ARG A 133 -12.34 26.16 -0.28
C ARG A 133 -13.52 25.30 -0.71
N ASP A 134 -14.53 25.90 -1.31
CA ASP A 134 -15.75 25.18 -1.65
C ASP A 134 -15.53 24.18 -2.78
N TYR A 135 -14.68 24.55 -3.75
CA TYR A 135 -14.22 23.61 -4.77
C TYR A 135 -13.46 22.44 -4.15
N PHE A 136 -12.53 22.72 -3.23
CA PHE A 136 -11.75 21.68 -2.55
C PHE A 136 -12.67 20.73 -1.77
N CYS A 137 -13.57 21.26 -0.94
CA CYS A 137 -14.51 20.45 -0.15
C CYS A 137 -15.42 19.59 -1.04
N LYS A 138 -15.99 20.15 -2.11
CA LYS A 138 -16.80 19.40 -3.08
C LYS A 138 -15.98 18.27 -3.74
N LYS A 139 -14.73 18.53 -4.07
CA LYS A 139 -13.85 17.56 -4.69
C LYS A 139 -13.54 16.42 -3.72
N VAL A 140 -13.16 16.71 -2.47
CA VAL A 140 -12.87 15.71 -1.43
C VAL A 140 -14.13 14.89 -1.12
N SER A 141 -15.28 15.51 -0.98
CA SER A 141 -16.58 14.81 -0.79
C SER A 141 -16.88 13.88 -1.97
N SER A 142 -16.56 14.28 -3.21
CA SER A 142 -16.75 13.43 -4.39
C SER A 142 -15.85 12.17 -4.40
N PHE A 143 -14.83 12.14 -3.55
CA PHE A 143 -13.98 10.96 -3.32
C PHE A 143 -14.56 10.01 -2.27
N GLY A 144 -15.67 10.39 -1.62
CA GLY A 144 -16.35 9.59 -0.63
C GLY A 144 -15.94 9.89 0.82
N PHE A 145 -15.25 11.01 1.06
CA PHE A 145 -14.96 11.46 2.42
C PHE A 145 -16.24 11.85 3.14
N LEU A 146 -16.34 11.44 4.40
CA LEU A 146 -17.45 11.78 5.27
C LEU A 146 -17.20 13.14 5.92
N SER A 147 -18.22 14.02 5.90
CA SER A 147 -18.17 15.29 6.62
C SER A 147 -18.51 15.04 8.09
N VAL A 148 -17.62 15.47 8.99
CA VAL A 148 -17.71 15.31 10.44
C VAL A 148 -17.31 16.61 11.13
N ASP A 149 -17.70 16.77 12.41
CA ASP A 149 -17.33 17.97 13.18
C ASP A 149 -15.84 18.00 13.51
N PHE A 150 -15.26 16.84 13.81
CA PHE A 150 -13.83 16.64 14.07
C PHE A 150 -13.34 15.38 13.39
N VAL A 151 -12.16 15.47 12.80
CA VAL A 151 -11.53 14.36 12.07
C VAL A 151 -10.79 13.45 13.04
N TYR A 152 -11.14 12.16 13.07
CA TYR A 152 -10.52 11.14 13.91
C TYR A 152 -10.03 9.94 13.11
N SER A 153 -10.64 9.69 11.96
CA SER A 153 -10.40 8.48 11.18
C SER A 153 -10.12 8.80 9.71
N PRO A 154 -9.31 7.97 9.04
CA PRO A 154 -9.09 8.11 7.61
C PRO A 154 -10.39 8.07 6.80
N GLY A 155 -10.54 8.97 5.85
CA GLY A 155 -11.74 9.15 5.04
C GLY A 155 -12.74 10.15 5.62
N GLU A 156 -12.34 10.90 6.65
CA GLU A 156 -13.13 11.98 7.24
C GLU A 156 -12.60 13.34 6.81
N MET A 157 -13.51 14.30 6.72
CA MET A 157 -13.23 15.70 6.44
C MET A 157 -14.06 16.59 7.37
N SER A 158 -13.44 17.60 7.94
CA SER A 158 -14.09 18.63 8.77
C SER A 158 -13.82 20.02 8.19
N VAL A 159 -14.85 20.87 8.20
CA VAL A 159 -14.76 22.26 7.74
C VAL A 159 -15.13 23.18 8.90
N ARG A 160 -14.17 23.99 9.33
CA ARG A 160 -14.34 24.92 10.44
C ARG A 160 -13.86 26.32 10.02
N GLY A 161 -14.81 27.19 9.63
CA GLY A 161 -14.46 28.48 9.03
C GLY A 161 -13.64 28.31 7.76
N ASP A 162 -12.43 28.84 7.73
CA ASP A 162 -11.49 28.74 6.59
C ASP A 162 -10.55 27.53 6.70
N ILE A 163 -10.67 26.72 7.75
CA ILE A 163 -9.84 25.55 7.97
C ILE A 163 -10.58 24.31 7.46
N VAL A 164 -9.89 23.50 6.68
CA VAL A 164 -10.36 22.20 6.22
C VAL A 164 -9.38 21.13 6.68
N ASP A 165 -9.84 20.27 7.59
CA ASP A 165 -9.09 19.11 8.04
C ASP A 165 -9.50 17.90 7.22
N VAL A 166 -8.52 17.13 6.73
CA VAL A 166 -8.73 15.89 5.97
C VAL A 166 -7.78 14.82 6.51
N PHE A 167 -8.31 13.61 6.76
CA PHE A 167 -7.48 12.51 7.25
C PHE A 167 -7.36 11.41 6.19
#